data_6bc5bc8c29d80dfb3f978026b754528d
#
_entry.id   6bc5bc8c29d80dfb3f978026b754528d
#
_cell.length_a   1.000
_cell.length_b   1.000
_cell.length_c   1.000
_cell.angle_alpha   90.00
_cell.angle_beta   90.00
_cell.angle_gamma   90.00
#
_symmetry.space_group_name_H-M   'P 1'
#
loop_
_entity.id
_entity.type
_entity.pdbx_description
1 polymer ?
#
loop_
_entity_poly.entity_id
_entity_poly.type
_entity_poly.pdbx_seq_one_letter_code
_entity_poly.pdbx_strand_id
1 'polypeptide(L)'
;MDKNSIVINLKIHRGTQEIGGSCIEVWTDTTQIVLDFGMPLVEKDGVEFDFRKYENLSDSELIQKGILPDIDGLYENFEKCIDGLIITHPHLDHYGLISFLSPKVKVHLGEAAHKIIELTNIFTPSQNEINNHQHYEKEKPFTIGDI
;
A
#
# COMPACT_ATOMS: atom_id res chain seq x y z
N MET A 1 30.22 -2.66 -24.66
CA MET A 1 29.05 -1.73 -24.63
C MET A 1 28.13 -2.23 -23.54
N ASP A 2 28.07 -1.48 -22.47
CA ASP A 2 27.38 -1.88 -21.26
C ASP A 2 25.88 -2.02 -21.51
N LYS A 3 25.35 -3.20 -21.16
CA LYS A 3 23.91 -3.39 -21.02
C LYS A 3 23.45 -2.35 -20.02
N ASN A 4 22.43 -1.55 -20.35
CA ASN A 4 21.78 -0.64 -19.42
C ASN A 4 21.41 -1.43 -18.16
N SER A 5 22.22 -1.31 -17.13
CA SER A 5 21.91 -1.91 -15.85
C SER A 5 20.78 -1.06 -15.24
N ILE A 6 19.61 -1.67 -15.05
CA ILE A 6 18.51 -1.03 -14.32
C ILE A 6 18.96 -0.93 -12.86
N VAL A 7 18.93 0.29 -12.32
CA VAL A 7 19.20 0.54 -10.91
C VAL A 7 17.86 0.50 -10.18
N ILE A 8 17.72 -0.43 -9.25
CA ILE A 8 16.55 -0.55 -8.39
C ILE A 8 16.87 0.13 -7.06
N ASN A 9 16.03 1.07 -6.68
CA ASN A 9 16.05 1.76 -5.39
C ASN A 9 14.95 1.20 -4.50
N LEU A 10 15.15 1.24 -3.18
CA LEU A 10 14.19 0.76 -2.20
C LEU A 10 14.19 1.68 -0.98
N LYS A 11 13.00 2.00 -0.48
CA LYS A 11 12.80 2.72 0.79
C LYS A 11 11.70 2.06 1.60
N ILE A 12 12.02 1.74 2.84
CA ILE A 12 11.03 1.24 3.80
C ILE A 12 10.44 2.45 4.52
N HIS A 13 9.17 2.74 4.26
CA HIS A 13 8.48 3.87 4.88
C HIS A 13 7.97 3.51 6.27
N ARG A 14 7.50 2.25 6.43
CA ARG A 14 6.87 1.77 7.65
C ARG A 14 7.14 0.28 7.87
N GLY A 15 6.92 -0.19 9.11
CA GLY A 15 7.04 -1.61 9.47
C GLY A 15 8.39 -2.02 10.06
N THR A 16 9.36 -1.10 10.24
CA THR A 16 10.69 -1.43 10.77
C THR A 16 10.83 -1.22 12.27
N GLN A 17 10.08 -0.29 12.85
CA GLN A 17 10.14 0.09 14.26
C GLN A 17 8.77 0.15 14.93
N GLU A 18 7.79 -0.50 14.32
CA GLU A 18 6.41 -0.56 14.76
C GLU A 18 5.83 -1.95 14.51
N ILE A 19 4.71 -2.25 15.16
CA ILE A 19 3.98 -3.50 14.93
C ILE A 19 2.91 -3.22 13.87
N GLY A 20 3.01 -3.91 12.74
CA GLY A 20 2.15 -3.72 11.58
C GLY A 20 2.55 -2.52 10.71
N GLY A 21 1.68 -2.12 9.81
CA GLY A 21 1.87 -0.95 8.97
C GLY A 21 2.92 -1.10 7.87
N SER A 22 3.09 -2.27 7.29
CA SER A 22 4.08 -2.51 6.23
C SER A 22 3.85 -1.60 5.02
N CYS A 23 4.91 -0.90 4.59
CA CYS A 23 4.90 -0.09 3.37
C CYS A 23 6.32 0.09 2.85
N ILE A 24 6.59 -0.46 1.67
CA ILE A 24 7.89 -0.45 1.04
C ILE A 24 7.75 0.12 -0.37
N GLU A 25 8.46 1.18 -0.67
CA GLU A 25 8.55 1.77 -2.00
C GLU A 25 9.76 1.18 -2.74
N VAL A 26 9.55 0.82 -4.01
CA VAL A 26 10.59 0.34 -4.92
C VAL A 26 10.49 1.12 -6.22
N TRP A 27 11.60 1.63 -6.72
CA TRP A 27 11.58 2.41 -7.96
C TRP A 27 12.85 2.30 -8.79
N THR A 28 12.68 2.55 -10.08
CA THR A 28 13.73 2.77 -11.08
C THR A 28 13.64 4.21 -11.62
N ASP A 29 14.35 4.53 -12.68
CA ASP A 29 14.22 5.82 -13.36
C ASP A 29 12.84 6.01 -14.02
N THR A 30 12.12 4.93 -14.32
CA THR A 30 10.88 4.94 -15.11
C THR A 30 9.67 4.37 -14.41
N THR A 31 9.85 3.53 -13.41
CA THR A 31 8.78 2.79 -12.72
C THR A 31 8.86 3.00 -11.21
N GLN A 32 7.69 3.17 -10.58
CA GLN A 32 7.55 3.32 -9.13
C GLN A 32 6.40 2.43 -8.65
N ILE A 33 6.71 1.50 -7.75
CA ILE A 33 5.71 0.61 -7.15
C ILE A 33 5.79 0.66 -5.62
N VAL A 34 4.71 0.25 -4.97
CA VAL A 34 4.65 0.10 -3.52
C VAL A 34 4.27 -1.35 -3.18
N LEU A 35 4.97 -1.93 -2.22
CA LEU A 35 4.65 -3.22 -1.63
C LEU A 35 3.97 -2.98 -0.29
N ASP A 36 2.74 -3.44 -0.17
CA ASP A 36 1.84 -3.26 0.95
C ASP A 36 1.51 -1.79 1.29
N PHE A 37 0.34 -1.58 1.83
CA PHE A 37 -0.14 -0.28 2.30
C PHE A 37 -0.91 -0.49 3.60
N GLY A 38 -0.15 -0.88 4.61
CA GLY A 38 -0.64 -1.44 5.86
C GLY A 38 -1.00 -0.41 6.91
N MET A 39 -2.03 -0.70 7.68
CA MET A 39 -2.40 0.05 8.87
C MET A 39 -1.50 -0.35 10.05
N PRO A 40 -1.05 0.59 10.90
CA PRO A 40 -0.41 0.22 12.17
C PRO A 40 -1.37 -0.60 13.03
N LEU A 41 -0.85 -1.54 13.78
CA LEU A 41 -1.65 -2.33 14.73
C LEU A 41 -1.55 -1.78 16.15
N VAL A 42 -0.48 -1.04 16.44
CA VAL A 42 -0.17 -0.54 17.78
C VAL A 42 0.29 0.93 17.70
N GLU A 43 -0.16 1.72 18.65
CA GLU A 43 0.32 3.10 18.86
C GLU A 43 1.75 3.11 19.45
N LYS A 44 2.40 4.27 19.42
CA LYS A 44 3.77 4.41 19.96
C LYS A 44 3.91 4.09 21.47
N ASP A 45 2.81 4.19 22.20
CA ASP A 45 2.74 3.85 23.64
C ASP A 45 2.40 2.37 23.90
N GLY A 46 2.27 1.56 22.84
CA GLY A 46 1.99 0.13 22.94
C GLY A 46 0.51 -0.23 23.06
N VAL A 47 -0.38 0.75 22.97
CA VAL A 47 -1.84 0.53 22.95
C VAL A 47 -2.29 0.13 21.54
N GLU A 48 -3.36 -0.65 21.42
CA GLU A 48 -3.96 -1.00 20.13
C GLU A 48 -4.32 0.26 19.32
N PHE A 49 -3.95 0.25 18.04
CA PHE A 49 -4.20 1.36 17.15
C PHE A 49 -5.70 1.49 16.86
N ASP A 50 -6.27 2.67 17.11
CA ASP A 50 -7.66 2.98 16.84
C ASP A 50 -7.79 4.11 15.82
N PHE A 51 -8.07 3.74 14.56
CA PHE A 51 -8.20 4.71 13.46
C PHE A 51 -9.28 5.77 13.71
N ARG A 52 -10.33 5.48 14.51
CA ARG A 52 -11.41 6.43 14.83
C ARG A 52 -10.91 7.71 15.49
N LYS A 53 -9.77 7.67 16.17
CA LYS A 53 -9.12 8.86 16.73
C LYS A 53 -8.63 9.85 15.67
N TYR A 54 -8.50 9.39 14.44
CA TYR A 54 -7.85 10.09 13.33
C TYR A 54 -8.79 10.34 12.14
N GLU A 55 -10.04 9.88 12.19
CA GLU A 55 -11.00 9.90 11.08
C GLU A 55 -11.36 11.32 10.59
N ASN A 56 -11.18 12.35 11.43
CA ASN A 56 -11.46 13.74 11.09
C ASN A 56 -10.22 14.50 10.58
N LEU A 57 -9.08 13.83 10.43
CA LEU A 57 -7.86 14.43 9.93
C LEU A 57 -7.79 14.35 8.40
N SER A 58 -7.18 15.36 7.79
CA SER A 58 -6.84 15.35 6.38
C SER A 58 -5.66 14.39 6.11
N ASP A 59 -5.49 13.97 4.86
CA ASP A 59 -4.36 13.13 4.44
C ASP A 59 -3.02 13.77 4.82
N SER A 60 -2.89 15.09 4.65
CA SER A 60 -1.69 15.84 5.04
C SER A 60 -1.38 15.75 6.53
N GLU A 61 -2.40 15.81 7.39
CA GLU A 61 -2.23 15.67 8.84
C GLU A 61 -1.89 14.23 9.22
N LEU A 62 -2.48 13.25 8.53
CA LEU A 62 -2.16 11.83 8.72
C LEU A 62 -0.71 11.51 8.31
N ILE A 63 -0.22 12.11 7.22
CA ILE A 63 1.18 12.01 6.78
C ILE A 63 2.10 12.64 7.83
N GLN A 64 1.80 13.85 8.32
CA GLN A 64 2.59 14.51 9.35
C GLN A 64 2.67 13.71 10.66
N LYS A 65 1.61 12.98 11.00
CA LYS A 65 1.58 12.08 12.15
C LYS A 65 2.28 10.73 11.90
N GLY A 66 2.67 10.45 10.67
CA GLY A 66 3.29 9.18 10.27
C GLY A 66 2.30 8.01 10.21
N ILE A 67 1.01 8.27 10.15
CA ILE A 67 -0.04 7.24 9.94
C ILE A 67 -0.09 6.87 8.46
N LEU A 68 -0.10 7.84 7.57
CA LEU A 68 0.07 7.64 6.13
C LEU A 68 1.54 7.82 5.73
N PRO A 69 2.10 6.99 4.85
CA PRO A 69 3.44 7.16 4.31
C PRO A 69 3.51 8.38 3.39
N ASP A 70 4.62 9.10 3.42
CA ASP A 70 4.90 10.23 2.53
C ASP A 70 5.49 9.69 1.21
N ILE A 71 4.62 9.40 0.25
CA ILE A 71 4.96 8.85 -1.08
C ILE A 71 4.22 9.63 -2.16
N ASP A 72 4.99 10.26 -3.05
CA ASP A 72 4.45 10.96 -4.21
C ASP A 72 3.73 9.98 -5.16
N GLY A 73 2.53 10.36 -5.60
CA GLY A 73 1.74 9.57 -6.54
C GLY A 73 0.88 8.46 -5.90
N LEU A 74 0.92 8.30 -4.59
CA LEU A 74 0.08 7.30 -3.89
C LEU A 74 -1.36 7.78 -3.70
N TYR A 75 -1.58 9.08 -3.55
CA TYR A 75 -2.86 9.72 -3.24
C TYR A 75 -3.47 10.45 -4.45
N GLU A 76 -4.76 10.82 -4.36
CA GLU A 76 -5.48 11.46 -5.48
C GLU A 76 -4.90 12.81 -5.94
N ASN A 77 -4.22 13.53 -5.07
CA ASN A 77 -3.76 14.90 -5.32
C ASN A 77 -2.57 15.01 -6.29
N PHE A 78 -2.07 13.89 -6.81
CA PHE A 78 -0.94 13.87 -7.73
C PHE A 78 -1.37 13.73 -9.19
N GLU A 79 -0.73 14.47 -10.09
CA GLU A 79 -0.94 14.36 -11.54
C GLU A 79 -0.46 12.99 -12.06
N LYS A 80 0.71 12.55 -11.58
CA LYS A 80 1.26 11.21 -11.87
C LYS A 80 1.08 10.31 -10.65
N CYS A 81 0.41 9.19 -10.85
CA CYS A 81 0.32 8.13 -9.85
C CYS A 81 1.50 7.17 -9.94
N ILE A 82 1.74 6.40 -8.87
CA ILE A 82 2.63 5.25 -8.90
C ILE A 82 2.11 4.23 -9.92
N ASP A 83 3.00 3.39 -10.45
CA ASP A 83 2.66 2.42 -11.50
C ASP A 83 1.91 1.20 -10.98
N GLY A 84 2.02 0.90 -9.69
CA GLY A 84 1.24 -0.17 -9.06
C GLY A 84 1.46 -0.31 -7.56
N LEU A 85 0.45 -0.86 -6.89
CA LEU A 85 0.53 -1.31 -5.51
C LEU A 85 0.40 -2.83 -5.50
N ILE A 86 1.31 -3.53 -4.82
CA ILE A 86 1.25 -4.98 -4.64
C ILE A 86 0.85 -5.28 -3.19
N ILE A 87 -0.24 -6.00 -2.99
CA ILE A 87 -0.65 -6.50 -1.68
C ILE A 87 -0.16 -7.94 -1.54
N THR A 88 0.69 -8.18 -0.55
CA THR A 88 1.31 -9.49 -0.35
C THR A 88 0.35 -10.51 0.25
N HIS A 89 -0.49 -10.09 1.21
CA HIS A 89 -1.50 -10.96 1.83
C HIS A 89 -2.61 -10.13 2.53
N PRO A 90 -3.77 -10.76 2.85
CA PRO A 90 -4.97 -10.05 3.28
C PRO A 90 -5.04 -9.82 4.80
N HIS A 91 -3.99 -9.27 5.41
CA HIS A 91 -4.01 -8.79 6.79
C HIS A 91 -4.00 -7.26 6.83
N LEU A 92 -4.71 -6.65 7.77
CA LEU A 92 -4.89 -5.20 7.86
C LEU A 92 -3.57 -4.41 7.94
N ASP A 93 -2.55 -4.99 8.53
CA ASP A 93 -1.20 -4.42 8.57
C ASP A 93 -0.45 -4.44 7.23
N HIS A 94 -1.09 -4.95 6.16
CA HIS A 94 -0.59 -4.97 4.79
C HIS A 94 -1.49 -4.25 3.78
N TYR A 95 -2.79 -4.09 4.06
CA TYR A 95 -3.71 -3.39 3.15
C TYR A 95 -4.65 -2.38 3.83
N GLY A 96 -4.60 -2.26 5.15
CA GLY A 96 -5.62 -1.53 5.92
C GLY A 96 -5.75 -0.03 5.64
N LEU A 97 -4.82 0.56 4.88
CA LEU A 97 -4.88 1.96 4.44
C LEU A 97 -5.34 2.11 2.98
N ILE A 98 -5.81 1.03 2.34
CA ILE A 98 -6.16 1.01 0.91
C ILE A 98 -7.23 2.04 0.53
N SER A 99 -8.09 2.45 1.46
CA SER A 99 -9.11 3.48 1.24
C SER A 99 -8.56 4.87 0.94
N PHE A 100 -7.27 5.12 1.25
CA PHE A 100 -6.57 6.38 0.93
C PHE A 100 -5.87 6.33 -0.43
N LEU A 101 -5.77 5.15 -1.04
CA LEU A 101 -5.10 4.98 -2.32
C LEU A 101 -5.84 5.72 -3.43
N SER A 102 -5.10 6.40 -4.31
CA SER A 102 -5.70 6.95 -5.53
C SER A 102 -6.40 5.85 -6.35
N PRO A 103 -7.66 6.03 -6.77
CA PRO A 103 -8.40 5.04 -7.57
C PRO A 103 -7.78 4.81 -8.96
N LYS A 104 -6.85 5.65 -9.39
CA LYS A 104 -6.09 5.50 -10.64
C LYS A 104 -4.99 4.43 -10.51
N VAL A 105 -4.50 4.16 -9.29
CA VAL A 105 -3.46 3.16 -9.06
C VAL A 105 -4.04 1.75 -9.20
N LYS A 106 -3.35 0.90 -9.97
CA LYS A 106 -3.71 -0.51 -10.09
C LYS A 106 -3.15 -1.29 -8.91
N VAL A 107 -4.01 -2.08 -8.27
CA VAL A 107 -3.65 -2.96 -7.16
C VAL A 107 -3.43 -4.39 -7.69
N HIS A 108 -2.26 -4.94 -7.43
CA HIS A 108 -1.90 -6.31 -7.77
C HIS A 108 -1.97 -7.18 -6.51
N LEU A 109 -2.78 -8.22 -6.54
CA LEU A 109 -2.97 -9.13 -5.40
C LEU A 109 -3.40 -10.52 -5.86
N GLY A 110 -3.25 -11.52 -5.00
CA GLY A 110 -3.76 -12.85 -5.27
C GLY A 110 -5.28 -12.90 -5.22
N GLU A 111 -5.93 -13.71 -6.08
CA GLU A 111 -7.39 -13.84 -6.11
C GLU A 111 -7.99 -14.23 -4.75
N ALA A 112 -7.36 -15.17 -4.04
CA ALA A 112 -7.81 -15.59 -2.72
C ALA A 112 -7.69 -14.46 -1.69
N ALA A 113 -6.62 -13.66 -1.74
CA ALA A 113 -6.44 -12.50 -0.88
C ALA A 113 -7.55 -11.46 -1.12
N HIS A 114 -7.86 -11.19 -2.40
CA HIS A 114 -8.94 -10.26 -2.76
C HIS A 114 -10.29 -10.71 -2.20
N LYS A 115 -10.66 -11.99 -2.38
CA LYS A 115 -11.89 -12.55 -1.82
C LYS A 115 -11.96 -12.45 -0.29
N ILE A 116 -10.85 -12.64 0.42
CA ILE A 116 -10.80 -12.48 1.88
C ILE A 116 -11.05 -11.02 2.26
N ILE A 117 -10.45 -10.05 1.55
CA ILE A 117 -10.67 -8.61 1.78
C ILE A 117 -12.14 -8.25 1.54
N GLU A 118 -12.75 -8.69 0.44
CA GLU A 118 -14.17 -8.48 0.16
C GLU A 118 -15.06 -9.05 1.25
N LEU A 119 -14.79 -10.28 1.72
CA LEU A 119 -15.53 -10.89 2.82
C LEU A 119 -15.35 -10.10 4.13
N THR A 120 -14.15 -9.62 4.42
CA THR A 120 -13.89 -8.80 5.60
C THR A 120 -14.73 -7.53 5.60
N ASN A 121 -14.89 -6.88 4.45
CA ASN A 121 -15.74 -5.68 4.30
C ASN A 121 -17.23 -5.93 4.61
N ILE A 122 -17.72 -7.16 4.45
CA ILE A 122 -19.11 -7.51 4.79
C ILE A 122 -19.32 -7.55 6.32
N PHE A 123 -18.29 -7.95 7.07
CA PHE A 123 -18.39 -8.20 8.52
C PHE A 123 -17.77 -7.06 9.37
N THR A 124 -17.10 -6.10 8.74
CA THR A 124 -16.45 -4.99 9.42
C THR A 124 -16.95 -3.64 8.86
N PRO A 125 -16.90 -2.55 9.65
CA PRO A 125 -17.24 -1.21 9.17
C PRO A 125 -16.24 -0.65 8.14
N SER A 126 -15.11 -1.33 7.93
CA SER A 126 -14.08 -0.89 7.00
C SER A 126 -14.54 -1.06 5.55
N GLN A 127 -14.47 0.01 4.76
CA GLN A 127 -14.80 0.00 3.34
C GLN A 127 -13.49 0.00 2.52
N ASN A 128 -12.79 -1.13 2.54
CA ASN A 128 -11.54 -1.31 1.81
C ASN A 128 -11.83 -1.89 0.41
N GLU A 129 -12.57 -1.17 -0.42
CA GLU A 129 -12.90 -1.61 -1.78
C GLU A 129 -11.69 -1.46 -2.72
N ILE A 130 -11.41 -2.51 -3.50
CA ILE A 130 -10.33 -2.56 -4.49
C ILE A 130 -10.93 -2.73 -5.88
N ASN A 131 -11.32 -1.62 -6.51
CA ASN A 131 -12.02 -1.65 -7.80
C ASN A 131 -11.07 -1.75 -9.00
N ASN A 132 -9.89 -1.11 -8.94
CA ASN A 132 -8.89 -1.14 -9.99
C ASN A 132 -7.81 -2.17 -9.63
N HIS A 133 -8.00 -3.42 -10.05
CA HIS A 133 -7.09 -4.50 -9.64
C HIS A 133 -6.70 -5.43 -10.78
N GLN A 134 -5.64 -6.20 -10.53
CA GLN A 134 -5.20 -7.32 -11.35
C GLN A 134 -4.71 -8.45 -10.45
N HIS A 135 -5.23 -9.66 -10.66
CA HIS A 135 -4.75 -10.83 -9.94
C HIS A 135 -3.44 -11.33 -10.54
N TYR A 136 -2.48 -11.63 -9.67
CA TYR A 136 -1.28 -12.38 -10.04
C TYR A 136 -1.47 -13.87 -9.70
N GLU A 137 -0.79 -14.73 -10.45
CA GLU A 137 -0.87 -16.18 -10.26
C GLU A 137 0.37 -16.69 -9.50
N LYS A 138 0.14 -17.67 -8.62
CA LYS A 138 1.21 -18.34 -7.88
C LYS A 138 2.28 -18.89 -8.84
N GLU A 139 3.54 -18.64 -8.49
CA GLU A 139 4.72 -19.13 -9.23
C GLU A 139 4.84 -18.65 -10.69
N LYS A 140 4.03 -17.66 -11.08
CA LYS A 140 4.18 -16.99 -12.37
C LYS A 140 4.75 -15.58 -12.17
N PRO A 141 5.90 -15.28 -12.79
CA PRO A 141 6.41 -13.92 -12.77
C PRO A 141 5.48 -12.98 -13.55
N PHE A 142 5.37 -11.74 -13.09
CA PHE A 142 4.72 -10.64 -13.80
C PHE A 142 5.58 -9.38 -13.65
N THR A 143 5.34 -8.38 -14.46
CA THR A 143 6.10 -7.14 -14.46
C THR A 143 5.15 -5.93 -14.33
N ILE A 144 5.64 -4.89 -13.69
CA ILE A 144 5.04 -3.56 -13.67
C ILE A 144 6.11 -2.60 -14.18
N GLY A 145 5.89 -2.00 -15.35
CA GLY A 145 6.91 -1.21 -16.02
C GLY A 145 8.17 -2.04 -16.31
N ASP A 146 9.29 -1.63 -15.75
CA ASP A 146 10.60 -2.30 -15.88
C ASP A 146 11.05 -3.05 -14.60
N ILE A 147 10.14 -3.23 -13.65
CA ILE A 147 10.30 -4.03 -12.41
C ILE A 147 9.56 -5.35 -12.52
#